data_65b0fe490eadb3e65efaa368a48c8dd4
#
_entry.id   65b0fe490eadb3e65efaa368a48c8dd4
#
_cell.length_a   1.000
_cell.length_b   1.000
_cell.length_c   1.000
_cell.angle_alpha   90.00
_cell.angle_beta   90.00
_cell.angle_gamma   90.00
#
_symmetry.space_group_name_H-M   'P 1'
#
loop_
_entity.id
_entity.type
_entity.pdbx_description
1 polymer ?
#
loop_
_entity_poly.entity_id
_entity_poly.type
_entity_poly.pdbx_seq_one_letter_code
_entity_poly.pdbx_strand_id
1 'polypeptide(L)'
;MTIRRGPLRLPGLLSAVACVAIVLSGCASQPGGQHPGGARTGTASPRTTKPASPRQLAVADAARIMASFPRPPGSVRTGPIASLTQPGARPITPDLASVTRWWRVPGRPQKVLAWVGAHLPPGFAPAGTGSGSGTGTGSGSWTSMFALPAVPGVLTQRELVVLAVRSGSQTAIRVDAQVVWLPARPGAERVPPIARVVTVTPVFGLNPDPRAERLDRAFTVTDPAQVARIAAVVNGLARFPAGAFSCPADFGGQMRLTFSTRPGGPVLARLTPQYGGCGIVSVRIGGRDMPVLSEYPRSGPPLQQQVLAIAGVSWPVEPGGAS
;
A
#
# COMPACT_ATOMS: atom_id res chain seq x y z
N MET A 1 26.97 37.94 -17.18
CA MET A 1 25.50 37.95 -17.43
C MET A 1 24.82 37.57 -16.15
N THR A 2 24.32 38.56 -15.40
CA THR A 2 23.92 38.47 -14.00
C THR A 2 22.40 38.33 -13.95
N ILE A 3 21.87 37.18 -13.54
CA ILE A 3 20.43 36.92 -13.41
C ILE A 3 19.99 37.24 -11.97
N ARG A 4 19.18 38.28 -11.81
CA ARG A 4 18.52 38.65 -10.55
C ARG A 4 17.34 37.73 -10.28
N ARG A 5 17.33 37.03 -9.15
CA ARG A 5 16.19 36.31 -8.62
C ARG A 5 15.33 37.21 -7.74
N GLY A 6 14.05 37.37 -8.12
CA GLY A 6 13.04 38.04 -7.29
C GLY A 6 12.37 37.07 -6.32
N PRO A 7 11.86 37.53 -5.16
CA PRO A 7 11.23 36.68 -4.16
C PRO A 7 9.77 36.37 -4.54
N LEU A 8 9.43 35.06 -4.56
CA LEU A 8 8.06 34.56 -4.65
C LEU A 8 7.36 34.72 -3.29
N ARG A 9 6.27 35.49 -3.28
CA ARG A 9 5.33 35.58 -2.15
C ARG A 9 4.33 34.43 -2.23
N LEU A 10 4.23 33.61 -1.18
CA LEU A 10 3.19 32.61 -0.98
C LEU A 10 1.97 33.27 -0.32
N PRO A 11 0.74 33.03 -0.84
CA PRO A 11 -0.48 33.38 -0.11
C PRO A 11 -0.82 32.31 0.92
N GLY A 12 -1.08 32.74 2.16
CA GLY A 12 -1.53 31.88 3.25
C GLY A 12 -2.94 31.35 3.00
N LEU A 13 -3.11 30.04 3.18
CA LEU A 13 -4.40 29.37 3.22
C LEU A 13 -4.81 29.17 4.68
N LEU A 14 -5.85 29.89 5.08
CA LEU A 14 -6.57 29.74 6.34
C LEU A 14 -7.42 28.45 6.26
N SER A 15 -7.10 27.48 7.12
CA SER A 15 -7.91 26.29 7.32
C SER A 15 -9.09 26.59 8.24
N ALA A 16 -10.30 26.53 7.72
CA ALA A 16 -11.52 26.57 8.51
C ALA A 16 -11.82 25.16 9.04
N VAL A 17 -11.80 25.01 10.37
CA VAL A 17 -12.25 23.80 11.08
C VAL A 17 -13.76 23.90 11.25
N ALA A 18 -14.51 23.02 10.60
CA ALA A 18 -15.95 22.87 10.79
C ALA A 18 -16.23 21.81 11.88
N CYS A 19 -16.70 22.27 13.04
CA CYS A 19 -17.24 21.40 14.09
C CYS A 19 -18.63 20.91 13.69
N VAL A 20 -18.82 19.60 13.54
CA VAL A 20 -20.14 18.98 13.40
C VAL A 20 -20.66 18.61 14.78
N ALA A 21 -21.72 19.31 15.20
CA ALA A 21 -22.47 19.00 16.43
C ALA A 21 -23.49 17.90 16.12
N ILE A 22 -23.39 16.78 16.81
CA ILE A 22 -24.38 15.69 16.77
C ILE A 22 -25.45 16.01 17.83
N VAL A 23 -26.66 16.28 17.37
CA VAL A 23 -27.84 16.49 18.23
C VAL A 23 -28.44 15.11 18.53
N LEU A 24 -28.39 14.68 19.79
CA LEU A 24 -29.12 13.53 20.32
C LEU A 24 -30.56 13.93 20.65
N SER A 25 -31.50 13.50 19.82
CA SER A 25 -32.92 13.64 20.09
C SER A 25 -33.39 12.54 21.04
N GLY A 26 -33.79 12.94 22.22
CA GLY A 26 -34.42 12.06 23.22
C GLY A 26 -35.85 11.68 22.83
N CYS A 27 -36.20 10.40 23.00
CA CYS A 27 -37.57 9.91 22.91
C CYS A 27 -38.23 9.99 24.26
N ALA A 28 -39.38 10.67 24.31
CA ALA A 28 -40.27 10.77 25.46
C ALA A 28 -41.04 9.45 25.70
N SER A 29 -41.15 9.09 26.96
CA SER A 29 -41.91 7.95 27.45
C SER A 29 -43.43 8.21 27.45
N GLN A 30 -44.23 7.27 26.97
CA GLN A 30 -45.65 7.17 27.24
C GLN A 30 -45.92 6.00 28.20
N PRO A 31 -46.77 6.18 29.24
CA PRO A 31 -47.19 5.09 30.11
C PRO A 31 -48.57 4.52 29.69
N GLY A 32 -48.75 3.22 29.78
CA GLY A 32 -50.08 2.63 29.88
C GLY A 32 -50.28 1.34 29.08
N GLY A 33 -50.51 0.23 29.76
CA GLY A 33 -51.11 -0.98 29.18
C GLY A 33 -50.53 -2.29 29.71
N GLN A 34 -51.07 -2.78 30.85
CA GLN A 34 -50.84 -4.14 31.37
C GLN A 34 -51.52 -5.18 30.48
N HIS A 35 -50.76 -6.19 29.99
CA HIS A 35 -51.27 -7.52 29.68
C HIS A 35 -50.23 -8.58 30.03
N PRO A 36 -50.58 -9.65 30.77
CA PRO A 36 -49.70 -10.73 31.13
C PRO A 36 -49.69 -11.79 30.01
N GLY A 37 -48.72 -11.75 29.16
CA GLY A 37 -48.47 -12.80 28.18
C GLY A 37 -46.98 -13.08 28.13
N GLY A 38 -46.55 -14.23 28.69
CA GLY A 38 -45.14 -14.64 28.78
C GLY A 38 -44.53 -14.90 27.43
N ALA A 39 -43.92 -13.86 26.82
CA ALA A 39 -43.04 -13.99 25.71
C ALA A 39 -41.62 -14.11 26.25
N ARG A 40 -41.01 -15.28 26.10
CA ARG A 40 -39.56 -15.46 26.29
C ARG A 40 -38.86 -14.57 25.29
N THR A 41 -38.41 -13.41 25.71
CA THR A 41 -37.48 -12.56 24.98
C THR A 41 -36.14 -13.27 24.95
N GLY A 42 -35.95 -14.10 23.92
CA GLY A 42 -34.63 -14.61 23.59
C GLY A 42 -33.73 -13.43 23.25
N THR A 43 -32.87 -13.04 24.19
CA THR A 43 -31.83 -12.07 23.99
C THR A 43 -30.91 -12.63 22.90
N ALA A 44 -31.08 -12.16 21.65
CA ALA A 44 -30.18 -12.51 20.56
C ALA A 44 -28.80 -12.04 20.95
N SER A 45 -27.93 -12.97 21.32
CA SER A 45 -26.51 -12.69 21.51
C SER A 45 -25.96 -11.97 20.26
N PRO A 46 -25.23 -10.85 20.42
CA PRO A 46 -24.66 -10.16 19.31
C PRO A 46 -23.74 -11.13 18.56
N ARG A 47 -24.09 -11.44 17.31
CA ARG A 47 -23.23 -12.25 16.43
C ARG A 47 -21.92 -11.48 16.25
N THR A 48 -20.85 -11.99 16.85
CA THR A 48 -19.49 -11.50 16.63
C THR A 48 -19.14 -11.80 15.18
N THR A 49 -19.32 -10.84 14.29
CA THR A 49 -18.93 -10.98 12.89
C THR A 49 -17.41 -11.07 12.83
N LYS A 50 -16.90 -12.22 12.38
CA LYS A 50 -15.45 -12.40 12.15
C LYS A 50 -14.94 -11.30 11.22
N PRO A 51 -13.85 -10.60 11.56
CA PRO A 51 -13.26 -9.58 10.69
C PRO A 51 -13.00 -10.13 9.28
N ALA A 52 -13.28 -9.31 8.25
CA ALA A 52 -13.06 -9.69 6.87
C ALA A 52 -11.56 -9.97 6.62
N SER A 53 -11.26 -11.03 5.88
CA SER A 53 -9.88 -11.35 5.50
C SER A 53 -9.32 -10.32 4.51
N PRO A 54 -7.98 -10.13 4.39
CA PRO A 54 -7.37 -9.24 3.40
C PRO A 54 -7.87 -9.51 1.97
N ARG A 55 -8.02 -10.78 1.59
CA ARG A 55 -8.59 -11.17 0.30
C ARG A 55 -10.03 -10.69 0.12
N GLN A 56 -10.88 -10.84 1.14
CA GLN A 56 -12.26 -10.35 1.07
C GLN A 56 -12.31 -8.83 0.94
N LEU A 57 -11.44 -8.11 1.65
CA LEU A 57 -11.29 -6.67 1.54
C LEU A 57 -10.85 -6.26 0.13
N ALA A 58 -9.88 -6.97 -0.47
CA ALA A 58 -9.42 -6.70 -1.83
C ALA A 58 -10.51 -6.93 -2.87
N VAL A 59 -11.29 -8.01 -2.75
CA VAL A 59 -12.42 -8.28 -3.65
C VAL A 59 -13.48 -7.18 -3.57
N ALA A 60 -13.84 -6.78 -2.34
CA ALA A 60 -14.80 -5.70 -2.14
C ALA A 60 -14.27 -4.35 -2.66
N ASP A 61 -12.98 -4.07 -2.47
CA ASP A 61 -12.35 -2.84 -2.94
C ASP A 61 -12.24 -2.79 -4.48
N ALA A 62 -11.88 -3.89 -5.14
CA ALA A 62 -11.89 -3.97 -6.60
C ALA A 62 -13.30 -3.75 -7.17
N ALA A 63 -14.33 -4.30 -6.54
CA ALA A 63 -15.71 -4.06 -6.93
C ALA A 63 -16.11 -2.59 -6.76
N ARG A 64 -15.69 -1.94 -5.66
CA ARG A 64 -15.94 -0.52 -5.39
C ARG A 64 -15.20 0.38 -6.39
N ILE A 65 -13.94 0.10 -6.70
CA ILE A 65 -13.15 0.81 -7.71
C ILE A 65 -13.85 0.71 -9.08
N MET A 66 -14.30 -0.48 -9.47
CA MET A 66 -15.02 -0.67 -10.72
C MET A 66 -16.38 0.08 -10.74
N ALA A 67 -17.08 0.11 -9.62
CA ALA A 67 -18.35 0.83 -9.50
C ALA A 67 -18.18 2.36 -9.63
N SER A 68 -17.04 2.89 -9.22
CA SER A 68 -16.71 4.32 -9.33
C SER A 68 -16.16 4.73 -10.70
N PHE A 69 -15.97 3.80 -11.63
CA PHE A 69 -15.49 4.13 -12.98
C PHE A 69 -16.43 5.11 -13.71
N PRO A 70 -15.94 6.28 -14.14
CA PRO A 70 -16.74 7.24 -14.89
C PRO A 70 -17.02 6.68 -16.29
N ARG A 71 -18.30 6.62 -16.66
CA ARG A 71 -18.69 6.15 -17.98
C ARG A 71 -18.67 7.30 -18.98
N PRO A 72 -17.81 7.24 -20.04
CA PRO A 72 -17.81 8.27 -21.06
C PRO A 72 -19.19 8.43 -21.72
N PRO A 73 -19.57 9.63 -22.14
CA PRO A 73 -20.84 9.87 -22.81
C PRO A 73 -21.03 8.96 -24.03
N GLY A 74 -22.25 8.45 -24.22
CA GLY A 74 -22.59 7.55 -25.34
C GLY A 74 -21.95 6.16 -25.25
N SER A 75 -21.29 5.82 -24.10
CA SER A 75 -20.73 4.50 -23.91
C SER A 75 -21.80 3.43 -23.73
N VAL A 76 -21.61 2.30 -24.40
CA VAL A 76 -22.47 1.12 -24.29
C VAL A 76 -21.67 -0.02 -23.66
N ARG A 77 -22.17 -0.55 -22.54
CA ARG A 77 -21.55 -1.71 -21.89
C ARG A 77 -21.72 -2.95 -22.76
N THR A 78 -20.67 -3.75 -22.90
CA THR A 78 -20.68 -4.99 -23.69
C THR A 78 -20.17 -6.18 -22.88
N GLY A 79 -20.24 -7.38 -23.46
CA GLY A 79 -19.45 -8.53 -23.04
C GLY A 79 -17.97 -8.40 -23.43
N PRO A 80 -17.18 -9.45 -23.19
CA PRO A 80 -15.79 -9.51 -23.60
C PRO A 80 -15.58 -9.18 -25.08
N ILE A 81 -14.55 -8.40 -25.39
CA ILE A 81 -14.20 -7.99 -26.76
C ILE A 81 -12.94 -8.75 -27.16
N ALA A 82 -12.96 -9.48 -28.28
CA ALA A 82 -11.88 -10.37 -28.72
C ALA A 82 -10.51 -9.66 -28.83
N SER A 83 -10.47 -8.41 -29.28
CA SER A 83 -9.23 -7.61 -29.37
C SER A 83 -8.73 -7.09 -28.01
N LEU A 84 -9.46 -7.33 -26.91
CA LEU A 84 -9.17 -6.85 -25.55
C LEU A 84 -9.20 -7.98 -24.52
N THR A 85 -8.68 -9.16 -24.88
CA THR A 85 -8.66 -10.35 -24.00
C THR A 85 -7.67 -10.20 -22.86
N GLN A 86 -6.54 -9.52 -23.08
CA GLN A 86 -5.53 -9.27 -22.09
C GLN A 86 -5.67 -7.86 -21.48
N PRO A 87 -5.39 -7.67 -20.19
CA PRO A 87 -5.33 -6.34 -19.59
C PRO A 87 -4.15 -5.54 -20.16
N GLY A 88 -4.26 -4.21 -20.16
CA GLY A 88 -3.17 -3.30 -20.56
C GLY A 88 -1.95 -3.35 -19.62
N ALA A 89 -2.20 -3.66 -18.36
CA ALA A 89 -1.19 -3.96 -17.34
C ALA A 89 -1.83 -4.89 -16.30
N ARG A 90 -1.02 -5.74 -15.68
CA ARG A 90 -1.48 -6.64 -14.62
C ARG A 90 -0.33 -6.97 -13.66
N PRO A 91 -0.50 -6.82 -12.35
CA PRO A 91 0.45 -7.32 -11.35
C PRO A 91 0.67 -8.83 -11.50
N ILE A 92 1.94 -9.24 -11.49
CA ILE A 92 2.34 -10.66 -11.55
C ILE A 92 2.36 -11.21 -10.13
N THR A 93 1.20 -11.46 -9.57
CA THR A 93 1.05 -11.99 -8.21
C THR A 93 -0.19 -12.88 -8.11
N PRO A 94 -0.17 -13.96 -7.30
CA PRO A 94 -1.36 -14.72 -6.96
C PRO A 94 -2.31 -13.96 -6.05
N ASP A 95 -1.81 -12.94 -5.33
CA ASP A 95 -2.58 -12.15 -4.36
C ASP A 95 -3.31 -10.97 -5.02
N LEU A 96 -3.96 -11.23 -6.15
CA LEU A 96 -4.67 -10.24 -6.97
C LEU A 96 -6.18 -10.49 -6.99
N ALA A 97 -6.96 -9.50 -6.57
CA ALA A 97 -8.39 -9.40 -6.88
C ALA A 97 -8.58 -8.48 -8.10
N SER A 98 -9.37 -8.92 -9.06
CA SER A 98 -9.64 -8.13 -10.27
C SER A 98 -11.10 -8.20 -10.67
N VAL A 99 -11.64 -7.05 -11.08
CA VAL A 99 -12.97 -6.93 -11.69
C VAL A 99 -12.79 -6.29 -13.05
N THR A 100 -13.30 -6.94 -14.11
CA THR A 100 -13.16 -6.47 -15.50
C THR A 100 -14.51 -6.12 -16.08
N ARG A 101 -14.55 -5.05 -16.91
CA ARG A 101 -15.72 -4.63 -17.70
C ARG A 101 -15.28 -4.11 -19.06
N TRP A 102 -16.21 -4.14 -20.02
CA TRP A 102 -15.97 -3.70 -21.41
C TRP A 102 -17.05 -2.72 -21.85
N TRP A 103 -16.64 -1.74 -22.66
CA TRP A 103 -17.55 -0.78 -23.29
C TRP A 103 -17.11 -0.47 -24.71
N ARG A 104 -18.09 -0.07 -25.53
CA ARG A 104 -17.88 0.65 -26.78
C ARG A 104 -18.17 2.12 -26.53
N VAL A 105 -17.28 2.99 -26.96
CA VAL A 105 -17.33 4.43 -26.68
C VAL A 105 -17.17 5.20 -27.98
N PRO A 106 -17.98 6.20 -28.26
CA PRO A 106 -17.77 7.08 -29.41
C PRO A 106 -16.43 7.82 -29.34
N GLY A 107 -15.77 8.00 -30.49
CA GLY A 107 -14.56 8.79 -30.58
C GLY A 107 -13.25 7.97 -30.62
N ARG A 108 -12.11 8.69 -30.59
CA ARG A 108 -10.77 8.12 -30.69
C ARG A 108 -10.24 7.67 -29.32
N PRO A 109 -9.42 6.60 -29.26
CA PRO A 109 -8.90 6.06 -27.99
C PRO A 109 -8.27 7.10 -27.06
N GLN A 110 -7.40 7.96 -27.57
CA GLN A 110 -6.70 8.96 -26.77
C GLN A 110 -7.67 9.99 -26.15
N LYS A 111 -8.71 10.40 -26.92
CA LYS A 111 -9.75 11.31 -26.39
C LYS A 111 -10.57 10.66 -25.30
N VAL A 112 -10.91 9.36 -25.48
CA VAL A 112 -11.65 8.58 -24.47
C VAL A 112 -10.83 8.45 -23.20
N LEU A 113 -9.54 8.08 -23.29
CA LEU A 113 -8.66 7.97 -22.12
C LEU A 113 -8.45 9.30 -21.41
N ALA A 114 -8.26 10.39 -22.15
CA ALA A 114 -8.13 11.74 -21.57
C ALA A 114 -9.43 12.14 -20.84
N TRP A 115 -10.60 11.83 -21.43
CA TRP A 115 -11.87 12.09 -20.77
C TRP A 115 -12.00 11.29 -19.47
N VAL A 116 -11.68 9.99 -19.49
CA VAL A 116 -11.69 9.15 -18.26
C VAL A 116 -10.80 9.75 -17.19
N GLY A 117 -9.56 10.10 -17.52
CA GLY A 117 -8.63 10.69 -16.55
C GLY A 117 -9.14 11.98 -15.92
N ALA A 118 -9.83 12.83 -16.71
CA ALA A 118 -10.39 14.09 -16.24
C ALA A 118 -11.66 13.94 -15.37
N HIS A 119 -12.31 12.76 -15.38
CA HIS A 119 -13.58 12.52 -14.69
C HIS A 119 -13.50 11.45 -13.60
N LEU A 120 -12.30 10.99 -13.26
CA LEU A 120 -12.12 10.06 -12.15
C LEU A 120 -12.52 10.72 -10.82
N PRO A 121 -13.10 9.97 -9.88
CA PRO A 121 -13.38 10.46 -8.53
C PRO A 121 -12.11 10.92 -7.81
N PRO A 122 -12.25 11.78 -6.80
CA PRO A 122 -11.11 12.17 -5.96
C PRO A 122 -10.37 10.98 -5.36
N GLY A 123 -9.07 11.10 -5.23
CA GLY A 123 -8.16 10.08 -4.68
C GLY A 123 -7.44 9.25 -5.73
N PHE A 124 -7.89 9.22 -6.99
CA PHE A 124 -7.11 8.63 -8.06
C PHE A 124 -5.98 9.57 -8.52
N ALA A 125 -4.80 9.00 -8.71
CA ALA A 125 -3.65 9.68 -9.30
C ALA A 125 -3.19 8.94 -10.55
N PRO A 126 -2.68 9.63 -11.60
CA PRO A 126 -2.04 8.97 -12.73
C PRO A 126 -0.87 8.10 -12.25
N ALA A 127 -0.84 6.84 -12.68
CA ALA A 127 0.18 5.87 -12.29
C ALA A 127 1.04 5.41 -13.49
N GLY A 128 0.57 5.66 -14.70
CA GLY A 128 1.32 5.34 -15.92
C GLY A 128 0.46 5.37 -17.17
N THR A 129 1.16 5.45 -18.30
CA THR A 129 0.56 5.33 -19.63
C THR A 129 1.40 4.40 -20.48
N GLY A 130 0.78 3.74 -21.45
CA GLY A 130 1.46 2.89 -22.41
C GLY A 130 0.80 2.97 -23.77
N SER A 131 1.59 2.77 -24.83
CA SER A 131 1.09 2.56 -26.17
C SER A 131 1.81 1.35 -26.78
N GLY A 132 1.06 0.50 -27.46
CA GLY A 132 1.58 -0.66 -28.16
C GLY A 132 1.12 -0.68 -29.62
N SER A 133 2.01 -1.03 -30.55
CA SER A 133 1.63 -1.41 -31.89
C SER A 133 1.12 -2.84 -31.85
N GLY A 134 -0.19 -3.04 -32.07
CA GLY A 134 -0.78 -4.37 -32.15
C GLY A 134 -0.16 -5.15 -33.31
N THR A 135 0.43 -6.29 -33.02
CA THR A 135 0.84 -7.27 -34.02
C THR A 135 -0.42 -7.89 -34.61
N GLY A 136 -0.81 -7.47 -35.83
CA GLY A 136 -1.79 -8.19 -36.63
C GLY A 136 -2.99 -7.43 -37.20
N THR A 137 -3.37 -6.27 -36.67
CA THR A 137 -4.57 -5.55 -37.18
C THR A 137 -4.32 -4.07 -37.50
N GLY A 138 -3.09 -3.59 -37.48
CA GLY A 138 -2.75 -2.18 -37.77
C GLY A 138 -3.32 -1.13 -36.79
N SER A 139 -4.05 -1.53 -35.76
CA SER A 139 -4.61 -0.64 -34.75
C SER A 139 -3.77 -0.66 -33.47
N GLY A 140 -3.13 0.48 -33.17
CA GLY A 140 -2.44 0.67 -31.89
C GLY A 140 -3.36 0.50 -30.70
N SER A 141 -2.81 0.07 -29.58
CA SER A 141 -3.46 0.05 -28.28
C SER A 141 -2.93 1.16 -27.38
N TRP A 142 -3.77 1.70 -26.53
CA TRP A 142 -3.42 2.73 -25.56
C TRP A 142 -3.88 2.30 -24.17
N THR A 143 -3.01 2.45 -23.20
CA THR A 143 -3.29 2.13 -21.79
C THR A 143 -3.11 3.37 -20.94
N SER A 144 -4.03 3.58 -20.01
CA SER A 144 -3.86 4.52 -18.89
C SER A 144 -4.08 3.80 -17.59
N MET A 145 -3.22 4.05 -16.61
CA MET A 145 -3.29 3.49 -15.27
C MET A 145 -3.48 4.60 -14.24
N PHE A 146 -4.33 4.36 -13.28
CA PHE A 146 -4.65 5.28 -12.19
C PHE A 146 -4.61 4.52 -10.88
N ALA A 147 -3.90 5.05 -9.90
CA ALA A 147 -3.73 4.42 -8.60
C ALA A 147 -4.51 5.15 -7.51
N LEU A 148 -4.97 4.40 -6.53
CA LEU A 148 -5.44 4.87 -5.24
C LEU A 148 -4.38 4.63 -4.18
N PRO A 149 -4.35 5.42 -3.09
CA PRO A 149 -3.46 5.17 -1.98
C PRO A 149 -3.61 3.74 -1.44
N ALA A 150 -2.50 3.12 -1.08
CA ALA A 150 -2.50 1.81 -0.43
C ALA A 150 -3.24 1.86 0.93
N VAL A 151 -3.71 0.69 1.39
CA VAL A 151 -4.20 0.51 2.77
C VAL A 151 -3.09 -0.19 3.56
N PRO A 152 -2.39 0.51 4.46
CA PRO A 152 -1.23 -0.03 5.14
C PRO A 152 -1.48 -1.40 5.77
N GLY A 153 -0.58 -2.34 5.54
CA GLY A 153 -0.66 -3.70 6.08
C GLY A 153 -1.76 -4.60 5.51
N VAL A 154 -2.60 -4.10 4.58
CA VAL A 154 -3.75 -4.86 4.04
C VAL A 154 -3.75 -4.89 2.52
N LEU A 155 -3.70 -3.73 1.85
CA LEU A 155 -3.75 -3.61 0.39
C LEU A 155 -2.56 -2.79 -0.10
N THR A 156 -1.75 -3.33 -1.02
CA THR A 156 -0.54 -2.65 -1.50
C THR A 156 -0.74 -1.92 -2.81
N GLN A 157 -1.41 -2.51 -3.79
CA GLN A 157 -1.74 -1.88 -5.07
C GLN A 157 -3.25 -1.81 -5.22
N ARG A 158 -3.76 -0.67 -5.67
CA ARG A 158 -5.17 -0.40 -5.86
C ARG A 158 -5.28 0.45 -7.12
N GLU A 159 -5.57 -0.20 -8.24
CA GLU A 159 -5.41 0.41 -9.56
C GLU A 159 -6.66 0.25 -10.43
N LEU A 160 -6.89 1.23 -11.28
CA LEU A 160 -7.80 1.18 -12.39
C LEU A 160 -6.97 1.24 -13.68
N VAL A 161 -7.00 0.18 -14.45
CA VAL A 161 -6.30 0.07 -15.74
C VAL A 161 -7.31 0.15 -16.86
N VAL A 162 -7.13 1.09 -17.78
CA VAL A 162 -8.01 1.29 -18.95
C VAL A 162 -7.20 1.04 -20.21
N LEU A 163 -7.53 -0.05 -20.91
CA LEU A 163 -6.98 -0.37 -22.22
C LEU A 163 -7.99 0.01 -23.30
N ALA A 164 -7.55 0.77 -24.30
CA ALA A 164 -8.36 1.27 -25.39
C ALA A 164 -7.79 0.88 -26.75
N VAL A 165 -8.63 0.39 -27.66
CA VAL A 165 -8.27 0.12 -29.06
C VAL A 165 -9.32 0.73 -30.00
N ARG A 166 -8.89 1.09 -31.20
CA ARG A 166 -9.82 1.57 -32.22
C ARG A 166 -10.67 0.41 -32.76
N SER A 167 -11.95 0.61 -32.89
CA SER A 167 -12.93 -0.36 -33.45
C SER A 167 -13.87 0.36 -34.41
N GLY A 168 -13.47 0.46 -35.67
CA GLY A 168 -14.19 1.27 -36.70
C GLY A 168 -14.19 2.76 -36.32
N SER A 169 -15.38 3.37 -36.27
CA SER A 169 -15.59 4.77 -35.84
C SER A 169 -15.60 4.95 -34.31
N GLN A 170 -15.60 3.85 -33.55
CA GLN A 170 -15.66 3.85 -32.08
C GLN A 170 -14.32 3.42 -31.46
N THR A 171 -14.27 3.51 -30.17
CA THR A 171 -13.22 2.93 -29.32
C THR A 171 -13.82 1.79 -28.51
N ALA A 172 -13.18 0.62 -28.54
CA ALA A 172 -13.43 -0.44 -27.59
C ALA A 172 -12.51 -0.22 -26.39
N ILE A 173 -13.06 -0.27 -25.18
CA ILE A 173 -12.29 -0.20 -23.95
C ILE A 173 -12.51 -1.43 -23.07
N ARG A 174 -11.44 -1.86 -22.43
CA ARG A 174 -11.44 -2.78 -21.30
C ARG A 174 -10.97 -2.01 -20.07
N VAL A 175 -11.70 -2.18 -19.00
CA VAL A 175 -11.35 -1.58 -17.72
C VAL A 175 -11.17 -2.71 -16.70
N ASP A 176 -10.03 -2.71 -16.04
CA ASP A 176 -9.68 -3.64 -14.98
C ASP A 176 -9.47 -2.86 -13.68
N ALA A 177 -10.30 -3.12 -12.67
CA ALA A 177 -10.03 -2.69 -11.30
C ALA A 177 -9.22 -3.79 -10.63
N GLN A 178 -8.00 -3.49 -10.23
CA GLN A 178 -7.02 -4.44 -9.73
C GLN A 178 -6.59 -4.04 -8.31
N VAL A 179 -6.63 -5.00 -7.39
CA VAL A 179 -6.25 -4.78 -5.99
C VAL A 179 -5.39 -5.95 -5.52
N VAL A 180 -4.18 -5.66 -5.08
CA VAL A 180 -3.27 -6.65 -4.48
C VAL A 180 -3.39 -6.57 -2.97
N TRP A 181 -3.71 -7.72 -2.34
CA TRP A 181 -3.75 -7.80 -0.87
C TRP A 181 -2.44 -8.35 -0.31
N LEU A 182 -2.19 -8.03 0.95
CA LEU A 182 -1.08 -8.56 1.72
C LEU A 182 -1.57 -9.71 2.61
N PRO A 183 -0.97 -10.91 2.53
CA PRO A 183 -1.29 -12.00 3.42
C PRO A 183 -1.10 -11.62 4.89
N ALA A 184 -2.02 -12.04 5.76
CA ALA A 184 -1.89 -11.81 7.19
C ALA A 184 -0.60 -12.45 7.74
N ARG A 185 0.12 -11.70 8.60
CA ARG A 185 1.35 -12.17 9.24
C ARG A 185 1.01 -12.90 10.54
N PRO A 186 1.28 -14.22 10.66
CA PRO A 186 1.06 -14.98 11.89
C PRO A 186 1.91 -14.50 13.05
N GLY A 187 1.45 -14.76 14.28
CA GLY A 187 2.22 -14.42 15.49
C GLY A 187 3.60 -15.08 15.56
N ALA A 188 3.72 -16.31 15.03
CA ALA A 188 5.00 -17.03 14.98
C ALA A 188 6.09 -16.36 14.11
N GLU A 189 5.72 -15.44 13.24
CA GLU A 189 6.64 -14.65 12.40
C GLU A 189 7.01 -13.30 13.02
N ARG A 190 6.59 -13.05 14.23
CA ARG A 190 6.84 -11.80 14.95
C ARG A 190 7.99 -11.93 15.93
N VAL A 191 8.67 -10.82 16.19
CA VAL A 191 9.64 -10.75 17.31
C VAL A 191 8.91 -11.13 18.59
N PRO A 192 9.40 -12.14 19.34
CA PRO A 192 8.76 -12.58 20.56
C PRO A 192 8.72 -11.49 21.64
N PRO A 193 7.64 -11.41 22.45
CA PRO A 193 7.50 -10.37 23.48
C PRO A 193 8.51 -10.50 24.65
N ILE A 194 9.22 -11.62 24.74
CA ILE A 194 10.30 -11.83 25.71
C ILE A 194 11.62 -11.16 25.33
N ALA A 195 11.72 -10.56 24.14
CA ALA A 195 12.90 -9.80 23.74
C ALA A 195 13.11 -8.60 24.67
N ARG A 196 14.34 -8.44 25.17
CA ARG A 196 14.74 -7.37 26.09
C ARG A 196 15.92 -6.55 25.57
N VAL A 197 16.55 -7.03 24.51
CA VAL A 197 17.73 -6.41 23.91
C VAL A 197 17.61 -6.47 22.40
N VAL A 198 17.98 -5.41 21.73
CA VAL A 198 18.23 -5.41 20.29
C VAL A 198 19.65 -4.90 20.01
N THR A 199 20.43 -5.72 19.32
CA THR A 199 21.74 -5.32 18.78
C THR A 199 21.55 -4.92 17.34
N VAL A 200 21.96 -3.72 17.00
CA VAL A 200 21.92 -3.14 15.66
C VAL A 200 23.32 -3.20 15.08
N THR A 201 23.47 -3.88 13.95
CA THR A 201 24.76 -4.04 13.26
C THR A 201 24.61 -3.53 11.84
N PRO A 202 25.33 -2.47 11.43
CA PRO A 202 25.41 -2.07 10.03
C PRO A 202 26.09 -3.17 9.22
N VAL A 203 25.63 -3.37 7.98
CA VAL A 203 26.26 -4.26 6.99
C VAL A 203 26.45 -3.44 5.74
N PHE A 204 27.69 -3.18 5.39
CA PHE A 204 28.03 -2.36 4.22
C PHE A 204 27.86 -3.16 2.93
N GLY A 205 27.38 -2.48 1.88
CA GLY A 205 27.29 -3.02 0.55
C GLY A 205 28.54 -2.81 -0.28
N LEU A 206 28.43 -3.09 -1.58
CA LEU A 206 29.54 -2.95 -2.55
C LEU A 206 29.98 -1.49 -2.74
N ASN A 207 29.15 -0.55 -2.38
CA ASN A 207 29.44 0.89 -2.50
C ASN A 207 28.99 1.56 -1.18
N PRO A 208 29.79 1.43 -0.10
CA PRO A 208 29.42 2.03 1.17
C PRO A 208 29.35 3.55 1.00
N ASP A 209 28.22 4.13 1.36
CA ASP A 209 28.15 5.58 1.53
C ASP A 209 29.21 5.96 2.57
N PRO A 210 30.19 6.85 2.25
CA PRO A 210 31.20 7.28 3.23
C PRO A 210 30.62 7.82 4.54
N ARG A 211 29.34 8.16 4.53
CA ARG A 211 28.60 8.61 5.72
C ARG A 211 28.09 7.44 6.56
N ALA A 212 27.85 6.27 5.96
CA ALA A 212 27.54 5.04 6.68
C ALA A 212 28.74 4.55 7.52
N GLU A 213 29.96 4.94 7.20
CA GLU A 213 31.16 4.66 7.96
C GLU A 213 31.12 5.20 9.41
N ARG A 214 30.28 6.22 9.68
CA ARG A 214 30.05 6.71 11.04
C ARG A 214 29.24 5.74 11.91
N LEU A 215 28.56 4.76 11.30
CA LEU A 215 27.87 3.65 11.97
C LEU A 215 28.66 2.34 11.82
N ASP A 216 29.98 2.42 11.72
CA ASP A 216 30.88 1.25 11.54
C ASP A 216 30.82 0.26 12.70
N ARG A 217 30.21 0.64 13.83
CA ARG A 217 30.10 -0.18 15.03
C ARG A 217 28.69 -0.62 15.34
N ALA A 218 28.57 -1.90 15.66
CA ALA A 218 27.36 -2.40 16.27
C ALA A 218 27.10 -1.71 17.61
N PHE A 219 25.85 -1.38 17.87
CA PHE A 219 25.42 -0.87 19.18
C PHE A 219 24.24 -1.68 19.71
N THR A 220 24.03 -1.60 21.02
CA THR A 220 23.01 -2.40 21.70
C THR A 220 22.04 -1.49 22.44
N VAL A 221 20.74 -1.70 22.22
CA VAL A 221 19.64 -1.04 22.93
C VAL A 221 19.13 -2.00 24.00
N THR A 222 19.14 -1.57 25.26
CA THR A 222 18.70 -2.34 26.44
C THR A 222 17.55 -1.67 27.17
N ASP A 223 17.20 -0.42 26.82
CA ASP A 223 16.03 0.25 27.39
C ASP A 223 14.77 -0.50 26.97
N PRO A 224 13.94 -0.99 27.90
CA PRO A 224 12.78 -1.81 27.59
C PRO A 224 11.74 -1.10 26.71
N ALA A 225 11.57 0.23 26.87
CA ALA A 225 10.62 0.99 26.08
C ALA A 225 11.10 1.16 24.64
N GLN A 226 12.40 1.41 24.44
CA GLN A 226 13.00 1.49 23.10
C GLN A 226 12.95 0.12 22.40
N VAL A 227 13.31 -0.98 23.11
CA VAL A 227 13.25 -2.34 22.56
C VAL A 227 11.81 -2.69 22.13
N ALA A 228 10.83 -2.39 22.97
CA ALA A 228 9.41 -2.64 22.66
C ALA A 228 8.94 -1.82 21.43
N ARG A 229 9.37 -0.55 21.32
CA ARG A 229 9.06 0.30 20.15
C ARG A 229 9.70 -0.23 18.87
N ILE A 230 10.97 -0.64 18.89
CA ILE A 230 11.65 -1.23 17.74
C ILE A 230 10.94 -2.54 17.35
N ALA A 231 10.61 -3.41 18.31
CA ALA A 231 9.87 -4.63 18.05
C ALA A 231 8.47 -4.35 17.46
N ALA A 232 7.77 -3.30 17.92
CA ALA A 232 6.47 -2.90 17.41
C ALA A 232 6.55 -2.45 15.93
N VAL A 233 7.53 -1.60 15.59
CA VAL A 233 7.77 -1.17 14.20
C VAL A 233 8.02 -2.37 13.30
N VAL A 234 8.91 -3.27 13.67
CA VAL A 234 9.22 -4.50 12.93
C VAL A 234 8.02 -5.44 12.82
N ASN A 235 7.27 -5.59 13.91
CA ASN A 235 6.08 -6.44 13.94
C ASN A 235 4.89 -5.85 13.15
N GLY A 236 4.92 -4.55 12.86
CA GLY A 236 3.98 -3.85 12.00
C GLY A 236 4.23 -4.04 10.51
N LEU A 237 5.42 -4.52 10.10
CA LEU A 237 5.72 -4.76 8.69
C LEU A 237 4.82 -5.87 8.12
N ALA A 238 4.37 -5.68 6.89
CA ALA A 238 3.64 -6.69 6.15
C ALA A 238 4.59 -7.72 5.51
N ARG A 239 4.07 -8.89 5.12
CA ARG A 239 4.79 -9.79 4.24
C ARG A 239 5.03 -9.12 2.89
N PHE A 240 6.19 -9.36 2.29
CA PHE A 240 6.43 -8.97 0.91
C PHE A 240 5.45 -9.72 0.01
N PRO A 241 4.75 -9.03 -0.93
CA PRO A 241 3.80 -9.70 -1.80
C PRO A 241 4.50 -10.76 -2.67
N ALA A 242 3.89 -11.90 -2.85
CA ALA A 242 4.37 -12.88 -3.82
C ALA A 242 4.24 -12.34 -5.25
N GLY A 243 5.22 -12.61 -6.12
CA GLY A 243 5.16 -12.22 -7.53
C GLY A 243 6.49 -11.70 -8.06
N ALA A 244 6.44 -11.08 -9.25
CA ALA A 244 7.58 -10.42 -9.87
C ALA A 244 7.42 -8.91 -9.77
N PHE A 245 8.49 -8.25 -9.33
CA PHE A 245 8.53 -6.80 -9.11
C PHE A 245 9.77 -6.22 -9.78
N SER A 246 9.63 -5.03 -10.35
CA SER A 246 10.77 -4.22 -10.77
C SER A 246 11.23 -3.40 -9.57
N CYS A 247 12.43 -3.65 -9.10
CA CYS A 247 13.01 -2.94 -7.96
C CYS A 247 14.06 -1.94 -8.43
N PRO A 248 14.23 -0.80 -7.75
CA PRO A 248 15.41 0.05 -7.92
C PRO A 248 16.70 -0.74 -7.67
N ALA A 249 17.84 -0.18 -8.07
CA ALA A 249 19.14 -0.80 -7.81
C ALA A 249 19.35 -0.99 -6.29
N ASP A 250 19.90 -2.15 -5.92
CA ASP A 250 20.34 -2.46 -4.57
C ASP A 250 21.87 -2.60 -4.57
N PHE A 251 22.53 -1.77 -3.80
CA PHE A 251 24.00 -1.77 -3.65
C PHE A 251 24.46 -2.64 -2.47
N GLY A 252 23.56 -3.44 -1.88
CA GLY A 252 23.87 -4.44 -0.85
C GLY A 252 24.02 -3.89 0.57
N GLY A 253 23.78 -2.60 0.79
CA GLY A 253 23.78 -2.02 2.13
C GLY A 253 22.60 -2.54 2.97
N GLN A 254 22.85 -2.93 4.23
CA GLN A 254 21.86 -3.54 5.10
C GLN A 254 22.05 -3.09 6.55
N MET A 255 21.00 -3.25 7.35
CA MET A 255 21.08 -3.17 8.80
C MET A 255 20.63 -4.51 9.39
N ARG A 256 21.42 -5.08 10.29
CA ARG A 256 21.01 -6.30 10.99
C ARG A 256 20.49 -5.96 12.37
N LEU A 257 19.25 -6.36 12.68
CA LEU A 257 18.62 -6.27 13.99
C LEU A 257 18.61 -7.65 14.61
N THR A 258 19.30 -7.81 15.76
CA THR A 258 19.34 -9.09 16.50
C THR A 258 18.66 -8.92 17.84
N PHE A 259 17.54 -9.60 18.04
CA PHE A 259 16.77 -9.59 19.29
C PHE A 259 17.15 -10.76 20.19
N SER A 260 17.35 -10.49 21.48
CA SER A 260 17.69 -11.49 22.50
C SER A 260 17.04 -11.14 23.84
N THR A 261 17.12 -12.05 24.82
CA THR A 261 16.64 -11.80 26.20
C THR A 261 17.64 -11.03 27.04
N ARG A 262 18.93 -11.07 26.68
CA ARG A 262 20.04 -10.38 27.39
C ARG A 262 21.16 -10.12 26.38
N PRO A 263 22.09 -9.18 26.68
CA PRO A 263 23.28 -8.98 25.86
C PRO A 263 24.09 -10.29 25.69
N GLY A 264 24.43 -10.62 24.42
CA GLY A 264 25.13 -11.87 24.11
C GLY A 264 24.32 -13.16 24.34
N GLY A 265 23.04 -13.05 24.69
CA GLY A 265 22.15 -14.19 24.91
C GLY A 265 21.68 -14.86 23.60
N PRO A 266 20.90 -15.96 23.75
CA PRO A 266 20.35 -16.65 22.57
C PRO A 266 19.54 -15.72 21.67
N VAL A 267 19.73 -15.87 20.35
CA VAL A 267 19.03 -15.07 19.34
C VAL A 267 17.59 -15.55 19.22
N LEU A 268 16.63 -14.69 19.54
CA LEU A 268 15.21 -14.93 19.40
C LEU A 268 14.73 -14.62 17.98
N ALA A 269 15.21 -13.50 17.44
CA ALA A 269 14.86 -13.03 16.10
C ALA A 269 16.03 -12.29 15.46
N ARG A 270 16.18 -12.42 14.15
CA ARG A 270 17.09 -11.62 13.34
C ARG A 270 16.33 -11.06 12.15
N LEU A 271 16.46 -9.77 11.93
CA LEU A 271 15.89 -9.10 10.76
C LEU A 271 17.00 -8.34 10.04
N THR A 272 16.95 -8.34 8.72
CA THR A 272 17.95 -7.68 7.89
C THR A 272 17.24 -6.86 6.81
N PRO A 273 16.85 -5.60 7.10
CA PRO A 273 16.34 -4.66 6.12
C PRO A 273 17.45 -4.21 5.17
N GLN A 274 17.13 -4.15 3.88
CA GLN A 274 17.97 -3.61 2.82
C GLN A 274 17.83 -2.09 2.74
N TYR A 275 18.90 -1.36 2.41
CA TYR A 275 18.86 0.10 2.22
C TYR A 275 18.32 0.52 0.86
N GLY A 276 18.30 -0.38 -0.11
CA GLY A 276 17.88 -0.14 -1.49
C GLY A 276 16.89 -1.19 -2.00
N GLY A 277 16.77 -1.26 -3.29
CA GLY A 277 15.90 -2.24 -3.95
C GLY A 277 14.43 -2.06 -3.61
N CYS A 278 13.73 -3.16 -3.41
CA CYS A 278 12.31 -3.18 -3.06
C CYS A 278 12.02 -3.04 -1.55
N GLY A 279 12.98 -2.61 -0.73
CA GLY A 279 12.79 -2.50 0.72
C GLY A 279 12.46 -3.85 1.38
N ILE A 280 13.15 -4.90 0.94
CA ILE A 280 12.98 -6.26 1.47
C ILE A 280 13.62 -6.36 2.84
N VAL A 281 12.92 -7.01 3.76
CA VAL A 281 13.42 -7.33 5.10
C VAL A 281 13.46 -8.85 5.25
N SER A 282 14.65 -9.43 5.27
CA SER A 282 14.84 -10.85 5.59
C SER A 282 14.58 -11.09 7.07
N VAL A 283 13.92 -12.20 7.40
CA VAL A 283 13.48 -12.50 8.77
C VAL A 283 13.85 -13.91 9.17
N ARG A 284 14.40 -14.06 10.39
CA ARG A 284 14.67 -15.36 11.00
C ARG A 284 14.19 -15.35 12.44
N ILE A 285 13.29 -16.27 12.81
CA ILE A 285 12.72 -16.40 14.15
C ILE A 285 13.03 -17.78 14.70
N GLY A 286 13.61 -17.85 15.91
CA GLY A 286 13.95 -19.14 16.53
C GLY A 286 14.86 -20.02 15.66
N GLY A 287 15.74 -19.41 14.89
CA GLY A 287 16.64 -20.12 13.97
C GLY A 287 16.04 -20.55 12.63
N ARG A 288 14.75 -20.27 12.38
CA ARG A 288 14.05 -20.61 11.12
C ARG A 288 13.88 -19.38 10.25
N ASP A 289 14.08 -19.54 8.93
CA ASP A 289 13.80 -18.50 7.97
C ASP A 289 12.29 -18.36 7.81
N MET A 290 11.82 -17.11 7.80
CA MET A 290 10.42 -16.73 7.66
C MET A 290 10.21 -16.08 6.28
N PRO A 291 8.96 -15.98 5.79
CA PRO A 291 8.67 -15.16 4.63
C PRO A 291 9.23 -13.74 4.80
N VAL A 292 9.82 -13.21 3.74
CA VAL A 292 10.37 -11.86 3.74
C VAL A 292 9.28 -10.81 3.94
N LEU A 293 9.64 -9.71 4.59
CA LEU A 293 8.73 -8.60 4.83
C LEU A 293 9.02 -7.45 3.87
N SER A 294 8.08 -6.53 3.77
CA SER A 294 8.16 -5.33 2.95
C SER A 294 8.06 -4.08 3.80
N GLU A 295 8.89 -3.11 3.50
CA GLU A 295 8.70 -1.74 3.96
C GLU A 295 7.64 -0.99 3.13
N TYR A 296 7.24 -1.53 1.96
CA TYR A 296 6.25 -0.90 1.09
C TYR A 296 4.83 -1.42 1.30
N PRO A 297 3.81 -0.59 1.12
CA PRO A 297 3.90 0.86 0.90
C PRO A 297 4.30 1.59 2.17
N ARG A 298 5.28 2.50 2.06
CA ARG A 298 5.73 3.30 3.21
C ARG A 298 4.74 4.42 3.50
N SER A 299 4.36 4.53 4.76
CA SER A 299 3.64 5.69 5.29
C SER A 299 4.53 6.59 6.15
N GLY A 300 5.86 6.45 6.05
CA GLY A 300 6.81 7.17 6.89
C GLY A 300 8.28 6.94 6.49
N PRO A 301 9.23 7.31 7.36
CA PRO A 301 10.66 7.08 7.13
C PRO A 301 10.99 5.60 6.92
N PRO A 302 12.09 5.27 6.22
CA PRO A 302 12.60 3.91 6.13
C PRO A 302 12.77 3.26 7.50
N LEU A 303 12.63 1.92 7.57
CA LEU A 303 12.75 1.16 8.82
C LEU A 303 14.04 1.48 9.57
N GLN A 304 15.15 1.60 8.85
CA GLN A 304 16.46 1.93 9.42
C GLN A 304 16.43 3.27 10.14
N GLN A 305 15.85 4.30 9.52
CA GLN A 305 15.72 5.63 10.15
C GLN A 305 14.82 5.58 11.39
N GLN A 306 13.72 4.83 11.33
CA GLN A 306 12.85 4.64 12.49
C GLN A 306 13.57 3.98 13.65
N VAL A 307 14.33 2.89 13.37
CA VAL A 307 15.09 2.17 14.38
C VAL A 307 16.14 3.08 15.03
N LEU A 308 16.91 3.82 14.23
CA LEU A 308 17.95 4.73 14.72
C LEU A 308 17.34 5.88 15.54
N ALA A 309 16.25 6.47 15.08
CA ALA A 309 15.54 7.51 15.83
C ALA A 309 15.04 7.01 17.19
N ILE A 310 14.49 5.78 17.25
CA ILE A 310 14.07 5.17 18.51
C ILE A 310 15.26 4.93 19.44
N ALA A 311 16.41 4.51 18.88
CA ALA A 311 17.64 4.27 19.62
C ALA A 311 18.37 5.56 20.06
N GLY A 312 17.92 6.74 19.61
CA GLY A 312 18.58 8.03 19.87
C GLY A 312 19.89 8.21 19.09
N VAL A 313 20.06 7.48 18.00
CA VAL A 313 21.23 7.54 17.10
C VAL A 313 20.90 8.39 15.89
N SER A 314 21.65 9.47 15.65
CA SER A 314 21.47 10.32 14.49
C SER A 314 22.05 9.63 13.25
N TRP A 315 21.21 9.42 12.24
CA TRP A 315 21.66 9.09 10.89
C TRP A 315 22.09 10.37 10.19
N PRO A 316 23.24 10.42 9.54
CA PRO A 316 23.62 11.56 8.72
C PRO A 316 22.73 11.58 7.45
N VAL A 317 21.56 12.21 7.57
CA VAL A 317 20.66 12.41 6.42
C VAL A 317 21.17 13.60 5.61
N GLU A 318 21.37 13.43 4.31
CA GLU A 318 21.46 14.59 3.41
C GLU A 318 20.08 15.24 3.27
N PRO A 319 19.98 16.56 3.50
CA PRO A 319 18.87 17.31 2.99
C PRO A 319 19.05 17.43 1.47
N GLY A 320 18.36 16.63 0.66
CA GLY A 320 18.31 16.93 -0.77
C GLY A 320 18.31 15.79 -1.78
N GLY A 321 18.05 14.58 -1.40
CA GLY A 321 17.86 13.49 -2.34
C GLY A 321 16.39 13.18 -2.62
N ALA A 322 15.58 14.18 -2.97
CA ALA A 322 14.30 13.96 -3.62
C ALA A 322 14.54 14.10 -5.13
N SER A 323 14.63 12.98 -5.83
CA SER A 323 14.51 12.89 -7.28
C SER A 323 13.21 12.18 -7.65
#